data_6fe0ae4413abe9762ba3138e899fbf70
#
_entry.id   6fe0ae4413abe9762ba3138e899fbf70
#
_cell.length_a   1.000
_cell.length_b   1.000
_cell.length_c   1.000
_cell.angle_alpha   90.00
_cell.angle_beta   90.00
_cell.angle_gamma   90.00
#
_symmetry.space_group_name_H-M   'P 1'
#
loop_
_entity.id
_entity.type
_entity.pdbx_description
1 polymer ?
#
loop_
_entity_poly.entity_id
_entity_poly.type
_entity_poly.pdbx_seq_one_letter_code
_entity_poly.pdbx_strand_id
1 'polypeptide(L)'
;MAFKEYKGLDLSKVADEVLGDWEKNKSFEKSISIRRDAPKFIFYEGPPSANGMPGIHHVMARSIKDIFCRFKTLKGFQVERKAGWDTHGLPIELSVEKDLGITKEDIGIKISVEDYNKACKKAVMKYTDVWNDLTKKMGYWVDMSNPYITYESKYIESVWWLLKELYNKNLIYKGYTIQPYSPKAGTGLSSHELNQPGTYQDVSDTTVTAQFKAIKSSLPDFLKKYESLFILAWTTTPWTLPSNTALTVGPKIDYSVISTYNQYTFKFINVIMASDLISKVFGGNYTKVNSDDDLIFDSSKDKKIPYLVQENFCGKDLLNIRYEQLWDEAPLPNDNPNDAFRVIEGDFVTTEDGTGIVHTAPTFGADDAKVAKLAIPPIPALLIEDENKQLVPLVDLQGKFRKELGSLGGKFVKNEYYDDNDIPQKSVDVEIAIRLKEQNRAFKVEKYVHSYPNCWRTDKPILYYPLDSWFIKVTDKKERLVELNKTINWKPKSTGEGRFGNWLANANDWNLSRSRFWGIPLPIWKSSDSKETIVIG
;
A
#
# COMPACT_ATOMS: atom_id res chain seq x y z
N MET A 1 45.31 -15.80 42.78
CA MET A 1 45.58 -15.45 41.38
C MET A 1 45.79 -13.95 41.31
N ALA A 2 46.94 -13.49 40.82
CA ALA A 2 47.16 -12.08 40.61
C ALA A 2 46.45 -11.64 39.33
N PHE A 3 45.73 -10.54 39.37
CA PHE A 3 45.14 -9.96 38.16
C PHE A 3 46.24 -9.42 37.26
N LYS A 4 46.05 -9.51 35.93
CA LYS A 4 46.98 -8.97 34.94
C LYS A 4 46.95 -7.44 35.00
N GLU A 5 48.15 -6.82 35.12
CA GLU A 5 48.28 -5.38 35.06
C GLU A 5 48.57 -4.92 33.64
N TYR A 6 47.85 -3.88 33.19
CA TYR A 6 48.03 -3.25 31.88
C TYR A 6 48.72 -1.89 32.06
N LYS A 7 49.89 -1.70 31.41
CA LYS A 7 50.68 -0.44 31.47
C LYS A 7 50.07 0.69 30.61
N GLY A 8 49.06 0.39 29.85
CA GLY A 8 48.29 1.33 29.00
C GLY A 8 46.98 0.67 28.57
N LEU A 9 45.97 1.47 28.25
CA LEU A 9 44.64 0.99 27.85
C LEU A 9 44.56 0.88 26.34
N ASP A 10 44.96 -0.26 25.78
CA ASP A 10 44.67 -0.66 24.40
C ASP A 10 43.46 -1.59 24.42
N LEU A 11 42.28 -1.02 24.25
CA LEU A 11 41.00 -1.75 24.32
C LEU A 11 40.90 -2.85 23.27
N SER A 12 41.47 -2.66 22.08
CA SER A 12 41.44 -3.66 21.01
C SER A 12 42.24 -4.89 21.40
N LYS A 13 43.48 -4.68 21.91
CA LYS A 13 44.35 -5.75 22.35
C LYS A 13 43.79 -6.51 23.55
N VAL A 14 43.20 -5.78 24.51
CA VAL A 14 42.57 -6.41 25.69
C VAL A 14 41.35 -7.23 25.26
N ALA A 15 40.54 -6.73 24.29
CA ALA A 15 39.42 -7.47 23.76
C ALA A 15 39.84 -8.79 23.08
N ASP A 16 40.89 -8.77 22.25
CA ASP A 16 41.43 -9.97 21.61
C ASP A 16 41.93 -11.00 22.60
N GLU A 17 42.64 -10.56 23.65
CA GLU A 17 43.10 -11.43 24.74
C GLU A 17 41.92 -12.08 25.49
N VAL A 18 40.89 -11.30 25.82
CA VAL A 18 39.69 -11.81 26.51
C VAL A 18 38.90 -12.77 25.65
N LEU A 19 38.76 -12.49 24.36
CA LEU A 19 38.09 -13.39 23.42
C LEU A 19 38.83 -14.74 23.32
N GLY A 20 40.15 -14.70 23.21
CA GLY A 20 40.98 -15.91 23.21
C GLY A 20 40.83 -16.73 24.50
N ASP A 21 40.78 -16.07 25.65
CA ASP A 21 40.54 -16.74 26.95
C ASP A 21 39.12 -17.34 27.02
N TRP A 22 38.10 -16.66 26.49
CA TRP A 22 36.73 -17.19 26.45
C TRP A 22 36.60 -18.41 25.56
N GLU A 23 37.24 -18.40 24.41
CA GLU A 23 37.24 -19.53 23.48
C GLU A 23 37.96 -20.75 24.09
N LYS A 24 39.18 -20.55 24.60
CA LYS A 24 39.99 -21.60 25.28
C LYS A 24 39.24 -22.24 26.44
N ASN A 25 38.58 -21.44 27.25
CA ASN A 25 37.87 -21.91 28.44
C ASN A 25 36.43 -22.34 28.17
N LYS A 26 35.93 -22.20 26.94
CA LYS A 26 34.49 -22.42 26.56
C LYS A 26 33.56 -21.68 27.52
N SER A 27 33.84 -20.39 27.74
CA SER A 27 33.17 -19.59 28.78
C SER A 27 31.70 -19.42 28.54
N PHE A 28 31.29 -19.26 27.28
CA PHE A 28 29.87 -19.15 26.88
C PHE A 28 29.13 -20.46 27.18
N GLU A 29 29.61 -21.60 26.69
CA GLU A 29 29.00 -22.91 26.88
C GLU A 29 28.92 -23.27 28.36
N LYS A 30 29.99 -22.99 29.13
CA LYS A 30 30.01 -23.19 30.58
C LYS A 30 28.98 -22.32 31.29
N SER A 31 28.75 -21.08 30.83
CA SER A 31 27.75 -20.19 31.42
C SER A 31 26.34 -20.76 31.37
N ILE A 32 26.05 -21.64 30.40
CA ILE A 32 24.80 -22.35 30.24
C ILE A 32 24.83 -23.68 31.02
N SER A 33 25.86 -24.49 30.82
CA SER A 33 25.91 -25.87 31.35
C SER A 33 25.95 -25.96 32.88
N ILE A 34 26.64 -25.03 33.55
CA ILE A 34 26.69 -24.98 35.04
C ILE A 34 25.38 -24.50 35.67
N ARG A 35 24.41 -24.08 34.86
CA ARG A 35 23.09 -23.59 35.29
C ARG A 35 21.94 -24.47 34.77
N ARG A 36 22.23 -25.76 34.47
CA ARG A 36 21.24 -26.68 33.85
C ARG A 36 19.95 -26.79 34.67
N ASP A 37 20.07 -26.76 35.99
CA ASP A 37 18.93 -26.88 36.91
C ASP A 37 18.43 -25.53 37.45
N ALA A 38 18.97 -24.42 36.95
CA ALA A 38 18.57 -23.09 37.36
C ALA A 38 17.29 -22.63 36.62
N PRO A 39 16.57 -21.63 37.14
CA PRO A 39 15.45 -21.04 36.44
C PRO A 39 15.83 -20.58 35.01
N LYS A 40 15.00 -20.89 34.04
CA LYS A 40 15.24 -20.51 32.63
C LYS A 40 14.86 -19.06 32.38
N PHE A 41 15.71 -18.36 31.63
CA PHE A 41 15.35 -17.12 30.98
C PHE A 41 15.45 -17.33 29.47
N ILE A 42 14.30 -17.35 28.80
CA ILE A 42 14.20 -17.63 27.36
C ILE A 42 14.47 -16.35 26.60
N PHE A 43 15.39 -16.40 25.65
CA PHE A 43 15.72 -15.30 24.77
C PHE A 43 15.59 -15.72 23.31
N TYR A 44 14.82 -14.93 22.55
CA TYR A 44 14.68 -15.07 21.11
C TYR A 44 15.43 -13.95 20.40
N GLU A 45 16.41 -14.31 19.55
CA GLU A 45 17.10 -13.37 18.69
C GLU A 45 16.22 -12.98 17.50
N GLY A 46 16.17 -11.68 17.17
CA GLY A 46 15.70 -11.21 15.88
C GLY A 46 16.82 -11.44 14.86
N PRO A 47 16.71 -12.43 13.95
CA PRO A 47 17.81 -12.84 13.10
C PRO A 47 18.09 -11.77 12.04
N PRO A 48 19.37 -11.48 11.73
CA PRO A 48 19.70 -10.63 10.61
C PRO A 48 19.58 -11.38 9.29
N SER A 49 19.47 -10.62 8.20
CA SER A 49 19.65 -11.13 6.86
C SER A 49 21.12 -10.95 6.44
N ALA A 50 21.77 -12.01 5.92
CA ALA A 50 23.19 -11.99 5.53
C ALA A 50 23.41 -11.59 4.06
N ASN A 51 22.44 -10.96 3.41
CA ASN A 51 22.54 -10.45 2.04
C ASN A 51 23.28 -9.10 1.94
N GLY A 52 23.54 -8.43 3.08
CA GLY A 52 24.26 -7.17 3.17
C GLY A 52 25.29 -7.13 4.28
N MET A 53 26.19 -6.15 4.23
CA MET A 53 27.22 -5.90 5.25
C MET A 53 26.56 -5.41 6.54
N PRO A 54 27.07 -5.86 7.73
CA PRO A 54 26.59 -5.34 9.01
C PRO A 54 26.95 -3.87 9.20
N GLY A 55 26.01 -3.07 9.73
CA GLY A 55 26.23 -1.67 10.09
C GLY A 55 26.24 -1.43 11.59
N ILE A 56 26.60 -0.21 12.02
CA ILE A 56 26.70 0.18 13.42
C ILE A 56 25.40 -0.02 14.21
N HIS A 57 24.24 0.15 13.59
CA HIS A 57 22.93 -0.08 14.20
C HIS A 57 22.73 -1.55 14.62
N HIS A 58 23.30 -2.49 13.88
CA HIS A 58 23.28 -3.91 14.24
C HIS A 58 24.14 -4.16 15.48
N VAL A 59 25.31 -3.50 15.59
CA VAL A 59 26.18 -3.60 16.78
C VAL A 59 25.45 -3.06 18.01
N MET A 60 24.81 -1.89 17.91
CA MET A 60 24.05 -1.30 19.02
C MET A 60 22.93 -2.22 19.51
N ALA A 61 22.10 -2.73 18.59
CA ALA A 61 21.00 -3.61 18.93
C ALA A 61 21.48 -4.89 19.62
N ARG A 62 22.54 -5.52 19.11
CA ARG A 62 23.14 -6.74 19.67
C ARG A 62 23.77 -6.50 21.04
N SER A 63 24.46 -5.38 21.24
CA SER A 63 25.02 -5.01 22.52
C SER A 63 23.95 -4.86 23.59
N ILE A 64 22.84 -4.22 23.29
CA ILE A 64 21.73 -4.08 24.24
C ILE A 64 21.14 -5.44 24.60
N LYS A 65 20.89 -6.32 23.63
CA LYS A 65 20.39 -7.68 23.85
C LYS A 65 21.34 -8.48 24.74
N ASP A 66 22.65 -8.42 24.47
CA ASP A 66 23.68 -9.14 25.21
C ASP A 66 23.77 -8.69 26.68
N ILE A 67 23.64 -7.39 26.95
CA ILE A 67 23.58 -6.85 28.32
C ILE A 67 22.47 -7.52 29.13
N PHE A 68 21.24 -7.60 28.59
CA PHE A 68 20.13 -8.24 29.29
C PHE A 68 20.36 -9.73 29.52
N CYS A 69 20.87 -10.44 28.53
CA CYS A 69 21.18 -11.86 28.64
C CYS A 69 22.30 -12.13 29.63
N ARG A 70 23.38 -11.36 29.61
CA ARG A 70 24.49 -11.46 30.58
C ARG A 70 24.04 -11.13 32.00
N PHE A 71 23.26 -10.06 32.17
CA PHE A 71 22.70 -9.71 33.47
C PHE A 71 21.87 -10.85 34.05
N LYS A 72 21.02 -11.50 33.26
CA LYS A 72 20.23 -12.65 33.70
C LYS A 72 21.12 -13.86 34.04
N THR A 73 22.17 -14.10 33.25
CA THR A 73 23.17 -15.14 33.55
C THR A 73 23.86 -14.87 34.89
N LEU A 74 24.27 -13.62 35.16
CA LEU A 74 24.89 -13.23 36.43
C LEU A 74 23.92 -13.36 37.62
N LYS A 75 22.61 -13.18 37.38
CA LYS A 75 21.56 -13.42 38.37
C LYS A 75 21.23 -14.90 38.59
N GLY A 76 21.99 -15.83 37.99
CA GLY A 76 21.84 -17.26 38.19
C GLY A 76 20.86 -17.97 37.26
N PHE A 77 20.27 -17.28 36.25
CA PHE A 77 19.40 -17.93 35.27
C PHE A 77 20.20 -18.73 34.24
N GLN A 78 19.64 -19.84 33.77
CA GLN A 78 20.07 -20.48 32.52
C GLN A 78 19.52 -19.66 31.35
N VAL A 79 20.41 -19.13 30.50
CA VAL A 79 20.04 -18.29 29.33
C VAL A 79 20.57 -18.94 28.07
N GLU A 80 19.72 -19.73 27.41
CA GLU A 80 20.01 -20.28 26.10
C GLU A 80 19.75 -19.20 25.04
N ARG A 81 20.68 -19.07 24.06
CA ARG A 81 20.68 -18.00 23.06
C ARG A 81 21.07 -18.60 21.74
N LYS A 82 20.07 -18.84 20.89
CA LYS A 82 20.26 -19.45 19.58
C LYS A 82 20.39 -18.38 18.50
N ALA A 83 21.42 -18.47 17.65
CA ALA A 83 21.55 -17.63 16.48
C ALA A 83 20.52 -18.00 15.40
N GLY A 84 20.30 -17.12 14.45
CA GLY A 84 19.40 -17.37 13.32
C GLY A 84 19.72 -16.47 12.14
N TRP A 85 19.18 -16.85 10.97
CA TRP A 85 19.26 -16.12 9.72
C TRP A 85 17.88 -15.93 9.12
N ASP A 86 17.52 -14.67 8.86
CA ASP A 86 16.37 -14.30 8.05
C ASP A 86 16.77 -14.32 6.58
N THR A 87 16.17 -15.23 5.82
CA THR A 87 16.65 -15.56 4.48
C THR A 87 15.68 -15.24 3.36
N HIS A 88 14.51 -14.72 3.68
CA HIS A 88 13.48 -14.41 2.70
C HIS A 88 13.30 -12.90 2.49
N GLY A 89 12.55 -12.54 1.47
CA GLY A 89 12.08 -11.19 1.25
C GLY A 89 12.51 -10.57 -0.07
N LEU A 90 11.75 -9.56 -0.48
CA LEU A 90 11.91 -8.83 -1.73
C LEU A 90 13.34 -8.31 -2.02
N PRO A 91 14.14 -7.85 -1.03
CA PRO A 91 15.50 -7.38 -1.32
C PRO A 91 16.41 -8.41 -1.96
N ILE A 92 16.24 -9.69 -1.57
CA ILE A 92 17.07 -10.79 -2.10
C ILE A 92 16.68 -11.06 -3.54
N GLU A 93 15.38 -11.13 -3.81
CA GLU A 93 14.85 -11.39 -5.14
C GLU A 93 15.26 -10.31 -6.14
N LEU A 94 15.07 -9.02 -5.80
CA LEU A 94 15.47 -7.91 -6.66
C LEU A 94 16.97 -7.86 -6.93
N SER A 95 17.80 -8.24 -5.94
CA SER A 95 19.25 -8.36 -6.15
C SER A 95 19.58 -9.47 -7.14
N VAL A 96 18.96 -10.64 -6.98
CA VAL A 96 19.18 -11.79 -7.87
C VAL A 96 18.65 -11.53 -9.28
N GLU A 97 17.49 -10.91 -9.42
CA GLU A 97 16.93 -10.50 -10.73
C GLU A 97 17.90 -9.56 -11.46
N LYS A 98 18.44 -8.57 -10.74
CA LYS A 98 19.45 -7.65 -11.27
C LYS A 98 20.73 -8.37 -11.69
N ASP A 99 21.24 -9.26 -10.84
CA ASP A 99 22.49 -10.01 -11.11
C ASP A 99 22.35 -10.96 -12.30
N LEU A 100 21.16 -11.52 -12.51
CA LEU A 100 20.83 -12.40 -13.62
C LEU A 100 20.35 -11.67 -14.90
N GLY A 101 20.07 -10.36 -14.82
CA GLY A 101 19.53 -9.57 -15.93
C GLY A 101 18.13 -10.00 -16.35
N ILE A 102 17.29 -10.42 -15.42
CA ILE A 102 15.93 -10.89 -15.65
C ILE A 102 14.91 -10.06 -14.89
N THR A 103 13.64 -10.21 -15.26
CA THR A 103 12.48 -9.69 -14.53
C THR A 103 11.70 -10.83 -13.87
N LYS A 104 10.75 -10.51 -13.02
CA LYS A 104 9.87 -11.49 -12.39
C LYS A 104 9.13 -12.36 -13.42
N GLU A 105 8.71 -11.77 -14.53
CA GLU A 105 7.97 -12.43 -15.61
C GLU A 105 8.80 -13.47 -16.35
N ASP A 106 10.13 -13.37 -16.29
CA ASP A 106 11.04 -14.32 -16.90
C ASP A 106 11.19 -15.63 -16.10
N ILE A 107 10.76 -15.61 -14.81
CA ILE A 107 10.87 -16.77 -13.92
C ILE A 107 9.81 -17.80 -14.31
N GLY A 108 10.24 -19.02 -14.59
CA GLY A 108 9.40 -20.09 -15.13
C GLY A 108 9.36 -20.12 -16.67
N ILE A 109 9.95 -19.11 -17.34
CA ILE A 109 10.04 -19.00 -18.81
C ILE A 109 11.49 -19.05 -19.27
N LYS A 110 12.31 -18.05 -18.90
CA LYS A 110 13.74 -17.97 -19.25
C LYS A 110 14.65 -18.71 -18.26
N ILE A 111 14.24 -18.78 -17.00
CA ILE A 111 14.92 -19.51 -15.94
C ILE A 111 13.90 -20.35 -15.17
N SER A 112 14.26 -21.57 -14.77
CA SER A 112 13.38 -22.40 -13.95
C SER A 112 13.19 -21.77 -12.55
N VAL A 113 12.03 -21.99 -11.92
CA VAL A 113 11.78 -21.57 -10.54
C VAL A 113 12.81 -22.19 -9.59
N GLU A 114 13.22 -23.43 -9.84
CA GLU A 114 14.23 -24.13 -9.04
C GLU A 114 15.59 -23.44 -9.11
N ASP A 115 16.08 -23.08 -10.30
CA ASP A 115 17.37 -22.43 -10.47
C ASP A 115 17.38 -21.00 -9.94
N TYR A 116 16.25 -20.29 -10.09
CA TYR A 116 16.06 -19.00 -9.47
C TYR A 116 16.13 -19.09 -7.93
N ASN A 117 15.43 -20.05 -7.32
CA ASN A 117 15.48 -20.26 -5.88
C ASN A 117 16.86 -20.70 -5.37
N LYS A 118 17.61 -21.49 -6.16
CA LYS A 118 19.02 -21.81 -5.86
C LYS A 118 19.90 -20.55 -5.85
N ALA A 119 19.69 -19.64 -6.81
CA ALA A 119 20.41 -18.36 -6.87
C ALA A 119 20.08 -17.49 -5.64
N CYS A 120 18.81 -17.38 -5.27
CA CYS A 120 18.38 -16.67 -4.07
C CYS A 120 19.00 -17.25 -2.78
N LYS A 121 18.99 -18.58 -2.65
CA LYS A 121 19.61 -19.28 -1.51
C LYS A 121 21.10 -19.00 -1.39
N LYS A 122 21.81 -18.92 -2.52
CA LYS A 122 23.24 -18.58 -2.55
C LYS A 122 23.48 -17.12 -2.18
N ALA A 123 22.67 -16.21 -2.73
CA ALA A 123 22.82 -14.77 -2.54
C ALA A 123 22.57 -14.36 -1.07
N VAL A 124 21.55 -14.94 -0.42
CA VAL A 124 21.18 -14.54 0.96
C VAL A 124 22.22 -14.88 2.01
N MET A 125 23.08 -15.88 1.76
CA MET A 125 24.13 -16.31 2.68
C MET A 125 25.50 -15.69 2.37
N LYS A 126 25.58 -14.75 1.42
CA LYS A 126 26.83 -14.20 0.87
C LYS A 126 27.77 -13.61 1.93
N TYR A 127 27.25 -12.96 2.96
CA TYR A 127 28.04 -12.26 3.98
C TYR A 127 28.03 -12.95 5.34
N THR A 128 27.64 -14.23 5.41
CA THR A 128 27.53 -14.98 6.67
C THR A 128 28.83 -14.96 7.48
N ASP A 129 29.99 -15.13 6.81
CA ASP A 129 31.30 -15.12 7.48
C ASP A 129 31.61 -13.76 8.11
N VAL A 130 31.31 -12.66 7.41
CA VAL A 130 31.51 -11.30 7.92
C VAL A 130 30.63 -11.05 9.16
N TRP A 131 29.40 -11.54 9.14
CA TRP A 131 28.50 -11.44 10.30
C TRP A 131 28.95 -12.30 11.47
N ASN A 132 29.48 -13.49 11.23
CA ASN A 132 30.04 -14.38 12.25
C ASN A 132 31.27 -13.76 12.89
N ASP A 133 32.18 -13.19 12.10
CA ASP A 133 33.35 -12.50 12.56
C ASP A 133 32.99 -11.27 13.41
N LEU A 134 32.06 -10.45 12.98
CA LEU A 134 31.54 -9.33 13.75
C LEU A 134 30.98 -9.81 15.10
N THR A 135 30.14 -10.85 15.06
CA THR A 135 29.54 -11.43 16.28
C THR A 135 30.58 -11.85 17.29
N LYS A 136 31.66 -12.51 16.84
CA LYS A 136 32.80 -12.88 17.69
C LYS A 136 33.55 -11.65 18.21
N LYS A 137 33.95 -10.73 17.34
CA LYS A 137 34.73 -9.53 17.68
C LYS A 137 34.05 -8.63 18.70
N MET A 138 32.72 -8.46 18.59
CA MET A 138 31.98 -7.70 19.60
C MET A 138 31.74 -8.44 20.91
N GLY A 139 32.16 -9.71 20.99
CA GLY A 139 31.97 -10.56 22.19
C GLY A 139 30.50 -10.88 22.45
N TYR A 140 29.64 -10.88 21.43
CA TYR A 140 28.24 -11.22 21.59
C TYR A 140 28.06 -12.72 21.81
N TRP A 141 27.55 -13.09 22.97
CA TRP A 141 27.34 -14.48 23.34
C TRP A 141 26.04 -15.03 22.78
N VAL A 142 26.15 -15.74 21.69
CA VAL A 142 25.06 -16.44 21.02
C VAL A 142 25.55 -17.74 20.38
N ASP A 143 24.75 -18.79 20.43
CA ASP A 143 25.09 -20.08 19.83
C ASP A 143 24.98 -20.02 18.31
N MET A 144 26.13 -19.97 17.63
CA MET A 144 26.26 -19.99 16.19
C MET A 144 26.52 -21.39 15.62
N SER A 145 26.66 -22.42 16.46
CA SER A 145 26.97 -23.78 16.00
C SER A 145 25.76 -24.48 15.38
N ASN A 146 24.54 -24.07 15.77
CA ASN A 146 23.27 -24.63 15.30
C ASN A 146 22.23 -23.52 15.13
N PRO A 147 22.45 -22.58 14.20
CA PRO A 147 21.50 -21.51 13.96
C PRO A 147 20.20 -22.05 13.33
N TYR A 148 19.08 -21.37 13.55
CA TYR A 148 17.92 -21.62 12.70
C TYR A 148 18.01 -20.77 11.43
N ILE A 149 17.58 -21.33 10.31
CA ILE A 149 17.62 -20.66 9.01
C ILE A 149 16.22 -20.74 8.41
N THR A 150 15.63 -19.60 8.08
CA THR A 150 14.20 -19.54 7.74
C THR A 150 13.82 -20.27 6.45
N TYR A 151 14.76 -20.56 5.54
CA TYR A 151 14.51 -21.39 4.35
C TYR A 151 14.62 -22.92 4.60
N GLU A 152 15.04 -23.36 5.79
CA GLU A 152 15.12 -24.79 6.08
C GLU A 152 13.76 -25.41 6.30
N SER A 153 13.55 -26.63 5.78
CA SER A 153 12.28 -27.35 5.87
C SER A 153 11.77 -27.45 7.31
N LYS A 154 12.63 -27.69 8.27
CA LYS A 154 12.28 -27.77 9.69
C LYS A 154 11.67 -26.47 10.24
N TYR A 155 12.16 -25.32 9.77
CA TYR A 155 11.58 -24.02 10.13
C TYR A 155 10.24 -23.83 9.42
N ILE A 156 10.20 -24.14 8.11
CA ILE A 156 9.00 -24.02 7.29
C ILE A 156 7.86 -24.89 7.84
N GLU A 157 8.13 -26.14 8.22
CA GLU A 157 7.14 -27.04 8.87
C GLU A 157 6.55 -26.42 10.13
N SER A 158 7.35 -25.75 10.95
CA SER A 158 6.86 -25.08 12.16
C SER A 158 5.91 -23.93 11.83
N VAL A 159 6.22 -23.15 10.77
CA VAL A 159 5.35 -22.08 10.28
C VAL A 159 4.05 -22.66 9.70
N TRP A 160 4.15 -23.74 8.92
CA TRP A 160 2.99 -24.43 8.36
C TRP A 160 2.05 -24.96 9.43
N TRP A 161 2.61 -25.56 10.50
CA TRP A 161 1.82 -25.98 11.65
C TRP A 161 1.05 -24.82 12.28
N LEU A 162 1.70 -23.66 12.48
CA LEU A 162 1.02 -22.47 13.01
C LEU A 162 -0.11 -22.01 12.09
N LEU A 163 0.11 -21.99 10.77
CA LEU A 163 -0.92 -21.62 9.80
C LEU A 163 -2.10 -22.59 9.81
N LYS A 164 -1.83 -23.90 9.92
CA LYS A 164 -2.87 -24.92 10.06
C LYS A 164 -3.71 -24.70 11.32
N GLU A 165 -3.06 -24.40 12.46
CA GLU A 165 -3.77 -24.12 13.71
C GLU A 165 -4.67 -22.86 13.60
N LEU A 166 -4.19 -21.81 12.92
CA LEU A 166 -5.00 -20.63 12.64
C LEU A 166 -6.17 -20.94 11.70
N TYR A 167 -5.94 -21.76 10.69
CA TYR A 167 -7.00 -22.21 9.77
C TYR A 167 -8.09 -23.00 10.51
N ASN A 168 -7.71 -23.97 11.34
CA ASN A 168 -8.63 -24.77 12.14
C ASN A 168 -9.46 -23.92 13.12
N LYS A 169 -8.95 -22.74 13.50
CA LYS A 169 -9.66 -21.75 14.32
C LYS A 169 -10.49 -20.77 13.50
N ASN A 170 -10.65 -20.96 12.19
CA ASN A 170 -11.34 -20.07 11.25
C ASN A 170 -10.76 -18.64 11.23
N LEU A 171 -9.45 -18.51 11.49
CA LEU A 171 -8.75 -17.22 11.46
C LEU A 171 -8.00 -16.99 10.15
N ILE A 172 -7.93 -17.96 9.24
CA ILE A 172 -7.40 -17.79 7.87
C ILE A 172 -8.56 -17.85 6.89
N TYR A 173 -8.60 -16.87 6.00
CA TYR A 173 -9.60 -16.79 4.94
C TYR A 173 -9.01 -16.22 3.65
N LYS A 174 -9.63 -16.56 2.52
CA LYS A 174 -9.35 -15.93 1.23
C LYS A 174 -10.23 -14.69 1.08
N GLY A 175 -9.64 -13.55 0.76
CA GLY A 175 -10.33 -12.30 0.58
C GLY A 175 -9.82 -11.55 -0.64
N TYR A 176 -10.65 -10.62 -1.12
CA TYR A 176 -10.34 -9.68 -2.18
C TYR A 176 -10.37 -8.28 -1.57
N THR A 177 -9.26 -7.58 -1.62
CA THR A 177 -9.17 -6.21 -1.09
C THR A 177 -8.28 -5.34 -1.96
N ILE A 178 -8.55 -4.04 -1.93
CA ILE A 178 -7.68 -3.05 -2.54
C ILE A 178 -6.45 -2.86 -1.64
N GLN A 179 -5.28 -3.08 -2.20
CA GLN A 179 -4.02 -3.08 -1.47
C GLN A 179 -2.97 -2.24 -2.17
N PRO A 180 -2.00 -1.67 -1.44
CA PRO A 180 -0.82 -1.10 -2.05
C PRO A 180 -0.08 -2.18 -2.85
N TYR A 181 0.20 -1.89 -4.09
CA TYR A 181 0.86 -2.80 -5.03
C TYR A 181 1.94 -2.06 -5.81
N SER A 182 3.11 -2.65 -5.93
CA SER A 182 4.19 -2.12 -6.75
C SER A 182 4.25 -2.86 -8.09
N PRO A 183 3.86 -2.25 -9.22
CA PRO A 183 4.00 -2.85 -10.55
C PRO A 183 5.46 -3.22 -10.86
N LYS A 184 6.41 -2.34 -10.53
CA LYS A 184 7.85 -2.58 -10.80
C LYS A 184 8.45 -3.73 -9.97
N ALA A 185 7.97 -3.92 -8.73
CA ALA A 185 8.37 -5.05 -7.89
C ALA A 185 7.49 -6.29 -8.10
N GLY A 186 6.35 -6.18 -8.79
CA GLY A 186 5.41 -7.25 -9.06
C GLY A 186 4.77 -7.86 -7.79
N THR A 187 4.58 -7.09 -6.73
CA THR A 187 4.06 -7.60 -5.46
C THR A 187 3.26 -6.57 -4.67
N GLY A 188 2.32 -7.07 -3.84
CA GLY A 188 1.64 -6.25 -2.83
C GLY A 188 2.60 -5.82 -1.72
N LEU A 189 2.35 -4.66 -1.14
CA LEU A 189 3.11 -4.07 -0.05
C LEU A 189 2.26 -4.03 1.22
N SER A 190 2.90 -4.19 2.37
CA SER A 190 2.27 -4.01 3.67
C SER A 190 2.22 -2.54 4.08
N SER A 191 1.33 -2.20 5.02
CA SER A 191 1.29 -0.85 5.61
C SER A 191 2.63 -0.47 6.27
N HIS A 192 3.37 -1.44 6.79
CA HIS A 192 4.70 -1.19 7.36
C HIS A 192 5.72 -0.75 6.30
N GLU A 193 5.67 -1.35 5.12
CA GLU A 193 6.53 -0.97 3.99
C GLU A 193 6.22 0.42 3.46
N LEU A 194 4.95 0.84 3.50
CA LEU A 194 4.55 2.21 3.16
C LEU A 194 4.99 3.26 4.19
N ASN A 195 5.20 2.85 5.44
CA ASN A 195 5.63 3.74 6.53
C ASN A 195 7.16 3.84 6.64
N GLN A 196 7.93 3.31 5.68
CA GLN A 196 9.38 3.49 5.67
C GLN A 196 9.76 4.94 5.32
N PRO A 197 10.85 5.48 5.90
CA PRO A 197 11.33 6.81 5.55
C PRO A 197 11.60 6.93 4.04
N GLY A 198 11.14 8.03 3.43
CA GLY A 198 11.33 8.31 2.01
C GLY A 198 10.32 7.63 1.07
N THR A 199 9.39 6.83 1.59
CA THR A 199 8.33 6.22 0.78
C THR A 199 7.40 7.26 0.17
N TYR A 200 6.96 8.24 0.95
CA TYR A 200 6.16 9.35 0.46
C TYR A 200 7.05 10.47 -0.06
N GLN A 201 6.81 10.87 -1.31
CA GLN A 201 7.57 11.91 -2.01
C GLN A 201 6.60 12.93 -2.59
N ASP A 202 6.99 14.20 -2.57
CA ASP A 202 6.21 15.26 -3.22
C ASP A 202 6.38 15.17 -4.73
N VAL A 203 5.25 14.99 -5.43
CA VAL A 203 5.18 14.89 -6.89
C VAL A 203 4.29 15.99 -7.45
N SER A 204 4.59 16.44 -8.66
CA SER A 204 3.76 17.43 -9.38
C SER A 204 2.95 16.72 -10.47
N ASP A 205 1.75 16.33 -10.15
CA ASP A 205 0.86 15.62 -11.06
C ASP A 205 -0.11 16.57 -11.79
N THR A 206 -0.62 16.11 -12.94
CA THR A 206 -1.74 16.76 -13.62
C THR A 206 -3.02 16.34 -12.92
N THR A 207 -3.81 17.31 -12.45
CA THR A 207 -5.10 17.07 -11.81
C THR A 207 -6.24 17.51 -12.70
N VAL A 208 -7.39 16.88 -12.54
CA VAL A 208 -8.58 17.17 -13.31
C VAL A 208 -9.78 17.35 -12.37
N THR A 209 -10.48 18.48 -12.52
CA THR A 209 -11.86 18.63 -12.08
C THR A 209 -12.76 18.19 -13.23
N ALA A 210 -13.29 16.98 -13.14
CA ALA A 210 -14.13 16.40 -14.19
C ALA A 210 -15.59 16.83 -14.04
N GLN A 211 -16.30 16.93 -15.20
CA GLN A 211 -17.72 17.26 -15.30
C GLN A 211 -18.53 16.00 -15.63
N PHE A 212 -19.27 15.50 -14.67
CA PHE A 212 -20.16 14.35 -14.83
C PHE A 212 -21.56 14.82 -15.15
N LYS A 213 -22.05 14.57 -16.36
CA LYS A 213 -23.34 15.05 -16.82
C LYS A 213 -24.48 14.31 -16.14
N ALA A 214 -25.30 15.02 -15.38
CA ALA A 214 -26.43 14.45 -14.68
C ALA A 214 -27.56 14.05 -15.66
N ILE A 215 -28.21 12.92 -15.40
CA ILE A 215 -29.34 12.41 -16.20
C ILE A 215 -30.63 13.05 -15.69
N LYS A 216 -31.26 13.86 -16.52
CA LYS A 216 -32.43 14.71 -16.19
C LYS A 216 -33.58 13.94 -15.50
N SER A 217 -33.85 12.70 -15.94
CA SER A 217 -34.93 11.87 -15.38
C SER A 217 -34.68 11.44 -13.91
N SER A 218 -33.42 11.47 -13.43
CA SER A 218 -33.07 11.12 -12.07
C SER A 218 -32.98 12.32 -11.11
N LEU A 219 -33.14 13.55 -11.65
CA LEU A 219 -33.01 14.76 -10.84
C LEU A 219 -34.25 14.97 -9.94
N PRO A 220 -34.06 15.45 -8.72
CA PRO A 220 -35.13 15.96 -7.90
C PRO A 220 -35.77 17.20 -8.58
N ASP A 221 -37.02 17.49 -8.24
CA ASP A 221 -37.82 18.49 -8.99
C ASP A 221 -37.18 19.89 -9.00
N PHE A 222 -36.51 20.30 -7.92
CA PHE A 222 -35.86 21.60 -7.86
C PHE A 222 -34.64 21.74 -8.78
N LEU A 223 -34.02 20.63 -9.21
CA LEU A 223 -32.92 20.62 -10.18
C LEU A 223 -33.35 20.43 -11.63
N LYS A 224 -34.58 20.00 -11.92
CA LYS A 224 -35.04 19.71 -13.30
C LYS A 224 -35.07 20.94 -14.21
N LYS A 225 -35.12 22.14 -13.63
CA LYS A 225 -35.10 23.40 -14.40
C LYS A 225 -33.76 23.70 -15.04
N TYR A 226 -32.64 23.11 -14.51
CA TYR A 226 -31.32 23.32 -15.07
C TYR A 226 -31.07 22.38 -16.23
N GLU A 227 -30.75 22.96 -17.37
CA GLU A 227 -30.28 22.22 -18.53
C GLU A 227 -28.75 22.10 -18.45
N SER A 228 -28.16 21.04 -19.04
CA SER A 228 -26.70 20.81 -19.02
C SER A 228 -26.13 20.89 -17.60
N LEU A 229 -26.76 20.16 -16.68
CA LEU A 229 -26.31 20.08 -15.29
C LEU A 229 -25.20 19.03 -15.13
N PHE A 230 -24.08 19.45 -14.54
CA PHE A 230 -22.91 18.59 -14.30
C PHE A 230 -22.57 18.55 -12.81
N ILE A 231 -22.07 17.40 -12.37
CA ILE A 231 -21.53 17.22 -11.02
C ILE A 231 -20.01 17.28 -11.14
N LEU A 232 -19.36 18.17 -10.36
CA LEU A 232 -17.90 18.35 -10.40
C LEU A 232 -17.21 17.46 -9.39
N ALA A 233 -16.28 16.60 -9.85
CA ALA A 233 -15.40 15.85 -8.96
C ALA A 233 -13.93 16.07 -9.36
N TRP A 234 -13.07 16.27 -8.37
CA TRP A 234 -11.65 16.52 -8.55
C TRP A 234 -10.82 15.27 -8.24
N THR A 235 -9.75 15.05 -9.02
CA THR A 235 -8.82 13.95 -8.79
C THR A 235 -7.38 14.36 -9.09
N THR A 236 -6.44 13.83 -8.28
CA THR A 236 -4.99 13.90 -8.52
C THR A 236 -4.48 12.73 -9.39
N THR A 237 -5.34 11.76 -9.68
CA THR A 237 -5.02 10.55 -10.44
C THR A 237 -6.00 10.36 -11.61
N PRO A 238 -5.92 11.19 -12.67
CA PRO A 238 -6.85 11.11 -13.80
C PRO A 238 -6.93 9.74 -14.46
N TRP A 239 -5.87 8.92 -14.39
CA TRP A 239 -5.87 7.57 -14.93
C TRP A 239 -6.92 6.64 -14.30
N THR A 240 -7.48 7.00 -13.13
CA THR A 240 -8.57 6.23 -12.50
C THR A 240 -9.96 6.60 -13.03
N LEU A 241 -10.11 7.75 -13.71
CA LEU A 241 -11.39 8.23 -14.23
C LEU A 241 -12.11 7.24 -15.16
N PRO A 242 -11.43 6.49 -16.06
CA PRO A 242 -12.08 5.46 -16.85
C PRO A 242 -12.74 4.35 -16.03
N SER A 243 -12.30 4.13 -14.79
CA SER A 243 -12.85 3.12 -13.86
C SER A 243 -13.87 3.69 -12.88
N ASN A 244 -14.33 4.93 -13.09
CA ASN A 244 -15.39 5.55 -12.29
C ASN A 244 -16.69 4.76 -12.36
N THR A 245 -17.33 4.51 -11.21
CA THR A 245 -18.68 3.91 -11.15
C THR A 245 -19.61 4.60 -10.17
N ALA A 246 -19.11 5.54 -9.34
CA ALA A 246 -19.93 6.37 -8.49
C ALA A 246 -19.32 7.77 -8.25
N LEU A 247 -20.12 8.67 -7.72
CA LEU A 247 -19.68 9.93 -7.11
C LEU A 247 -20.11 9.92 -5.66
N THR A 248 -19.18 10.22 -4.74
CA THR A 248 -19.47 10.21 -3.31
C THR A 248 -19.56 11.62 -2.76
N VAL A 249 -20.65 11.91 -2.03
CA VAL A 249 -20.93 13.20 -1.39
C VAL A 249 -20.99 13.04 0.13
N GLY A 250 -20.67 14.10 0.85
CA GLY A 250 -20.93 14.18 2.31
C GLY A 250 -22.40 14.52 2.53
N PRO A 251 -23.21 13.65 3.18
CA PRO A 251 -24.66 13.89 3.31
C PRO A 251 -25.02 15.13 4.10
N LYS A 252 -24.11 15.66 4.92
CA LYS A 252 -24.29 16.86 5.77
C LYS A 252 -23.58 18.11 5.24
N ILE A 253 -22.88 17.98 4.11
CA ILE A 253 -22.20 19.11 3.46
C ILE A 253 -23.21 19.89 2.62
N ASP A 254 -23.07 21.22 2.60
CA ASP A 254 -23.88 22.10 1.75
C ASP A 254 -23.26 22.18 0.35
N TYR A 255 -24.12 22.02 -0.65
CA TYR A 255 -23.78 22.08 -2.08
C TYR A 255 -24.55 23.19 -2.77
N SER A 256 -23.99 23.69 -3.86
CA SER A 256 -24.63 24.75 -4.65
C SER A 256 -24.72 24.36 -6.12
N VAL A 257 -25.75 24.83 -6.80
CA VAL A 257 -25.75 24.95 -8.26
C VAL A 257 -25.12 26.28 -8.64
N ILE A 258 -24.18 26.24 -9.57
CA ILE A 258 -23.52 27.42 -10.12
C ILE A 258 -23.71 27.42 -11.63
N SER A 259 -24.30 28.50 -12.14
CA SER A 259 -24.42 28.76 -13.58
C SER A 259 -23.21 29.51 -14.06
N THR A 260 -22.58 29.05 -15.16
CA THR A 260 -21.35 29.62 -15.73
C THR A 260 -21.07 29.12 -17.14
N TYR A 261 -19.89 29.39 -17.65
CA TYR A 261 -19.38 28.83 -18.91
C TYR A 261 -18.09 28.01 -18.65
N ASN A 262 -17.96 26.91 -19.39
CA ASN A 262 -16.71 26.14 -19.32
C ASN A 262 -15.57 26.94 -19.94
N GLN A 263 -14.43 27.02 -19.24
CA GLN A 263 -13.27 27.83 -19.65
C GLN A 263 -12.53 27.31 -20.90
N TYR A 264 -12.79 26.10 -21.37
CA TYR A 264 -12.14 25.51 -22.54
C TYR A 264 -13.01 25.52 -23.78
N THR A 265 -14.31 25.25 -23.60
CA THR A 265 -15.28 25.14 -24.73
C THR A 265 -16.18 26.34 -24.84
N PHE A 266 -16.21 27.20 -23.85
CA PHE A 266 -17.09 28.36 -23.70
C PHE A 266 -18.59 28.07 -23.79
N LYS A 267 -18.96 26.80 -23.58
CA LYS A 267 -20.36 26.38 -23.49
C LYS A 267 -20.95 26.76 -22.15
N PHE A 268 -22.19 27.24 -22.15
CA PHE A 268 -22.95 27.47 -20.92
C PHE A 268 -23.22 26.15 -20.22
N ILE A 269 -22.98 26.10 -18.90
CA ILE A 269 -23.15 24.93 -18.06
C ILE A 269 -23.67 25.32 -16.67
N ASN A 270 -24.36 24.38 -16.03
CA ASN A 270 -24.70 24.44 -14.64
C ASN A 270 -23.89 23.36 -13.90
N VAL A 271 -23.21 23.72 -12.82
CA VAL A 271 -22.36 22.77 -12.11
C VAL A 271 -22.73 22.68 -10.64
N ILE A 272 -22.58 21.47 -10.07
CA ILE A 272 -22.80 21.20 -8.63
C ILE A 272 -21.44 20.95 -7.97
N MET A 273 -21.20 21.63 -6.84
CA MET A 273 -20.07 21.40 -5.96
C MET A 273 -20.37 21.90 -4.53
N ALA A 274 -19.50 21.57 -3.58
CA ALA A 274 -19.64 22.06 -2.21
C ALA A 274 -19.55 23.59 -2.13
N SER A 275 -20.46 24.20 -1.37
CA SER A 275 -20.62 25.65 -1.28
C SER A 275 -19.36 26.34 -0.75
N ASP A 276 -18.69 25.76 0.25
CA ASP A 276 -17.48 26.30 0.89
C ASP A 276 -16.28 26.39 -0.06
N LEU A 277 -16.27 25.58 -1.12
CA LEU A 277 -15.14 25.49 -2.07
C LEU A 277 -15.33 26.37 -3.31
N ILE A 278 -16.47 27.04 -3.48
CA ILE A 278 -16.78 27.85 -4.67
C ILE A 278 -15.69 28.91 -4.91
N SER A 279 -15.32 29.67 -3.88
CA SER A 279 -14.31 30.72 -4.00
C SER A 279 -12.93 30.21 -4.42
N LYS A 280 -12.59 28.97 -4.03
CA LYS A 280 -11.32 28.31 -4.36
C LYS A 280 -11.31 27.80 -5.81
N VAL A 281 -12.41 27.17 -6.24
CA VAL A 281 -12.53 26.58 -7.58
C VAL A 281 -12.76 27.63 -8.65
N PHE A 282 -13.60 28.65 -8.36
CA PHE A 282 -13.94 29.75 -9.23
C PHE A 282 -12.99 30.97 -9.11
N GLY A 283 -11.75 30.76 -8.66
CA GLY A 283 -10.71 31.78 -8.66
C GLY A 283 -10.11 32.02 -10.07
N GLY A 284 -9.27 33.04 -10.19
CA GLY A 284 -8.49 33.29 -11.40
C GLY A 284 -9.33 33.79 -12.59
N ASN A 285 -9.74 32.90 -13.47
CA ASN A 285 -10.43 33.22 -14.73
C ASN A 285 -11.92 33.57 -14.55
N TYR A 286 -12.46 33.42 -13.35
CA TYR A 286 -13.88 33.61 -13.09
C TYR A 286 -14.18 34.89 -12.30
N THR A 287 -15.40 35.42 -12.44
CA THR A 287 -15.91 36.55 -11.68
C THR A 287 -17.35 36.30 -11.24
N LYS A 288 -17.62 36.53 -9.94
CA LYS A 288 -18.99 36.36 -9.40
C LYS A 288 -19.89 37.49 -9.93
N VAL A 289 -21.09 37.12 -10.33
CA VAL A 289 -22.18 38.05 -10.71
C VAL A 289 -23.37 37.81 -9.76
N ASN A 290 -24.35 38.76 -9.76
CA ASN A 290 -25.44 38.75 -8.81
C ASN A 290 -26.80 38.51 -9.42
N SER A 291 -26.89 38.51 -10.77
CA SER A 291 -28.16 38.29 -11.50
C SER A 291 -27.94 37.43 -12.74
N ASP A 292 -29.00 36.81 -13.24
CA ASP A 292 -28.99 36.09 -14.50
C ASP A 292 -28.70 37.01 -15.72
N ASP A 293 -29.10 38.27 -15.64
CA ASP A 293 -28.82 39.28 -16.67
C ASP A 293 -27.30 39.54 -16.83
N ASP A 294 -26.51 39.34 -15.79
CA ASP A 294 -25.07 39.52 -15.77
C ASP A 294 -24.31 38.27 -16.25
N LEU A 295 -25.00 37.14 -16.49
CA LEU A 295 -24.39 35.89 -16.99
C LEU A 295 -24.10 35.90 -18.50
N ILE A 296 -24.00 37.07 -19.11
CA ILE A 296 -23.64 37.22 -20.53
C ILE A 296 -22.14 37.13 -20.67
N PHE A 297 -21.64 36.26 -21.55
CA PHE A 297 -20.22 36.06 -21.79
C PHE A 297 -19.90 36.00 -23.29
N ASP A 298 -18.99 36.88 -23.72
CA ASP A 298 -18.40 36.90 -25.06
C ASP A 298 -16.90 36.60 -24.96
N SER A 299 -16.49 35.38 -25.30
CA SER A 299 -15.11 34.91 -25.21
C SER A 299 -14.10 35.74 -26.00
N SER A 300 -14.58 36.55 -26.97
CA SER A 300 -13.73 37.45 -27.77
C SER A 300 -13.45 38.80 -27.09
N LYS A 301 -14.25 39.18 -26.09
CA LYS A 301 -14.21 40.50 -25.44
C LYS A 301 -13.94 40.42 -23.94
N ASP A 302 -14.48 39.40 -23.27
CA ASP A 302 -14.49 39.34 -21.82
C ASP A 302 -13.22 38.64 -21.28
N LYS A 303 -12.57 39.30 -20.34
CA LYS A 303 -11.35 38.77 -19.70
C LYS A 303 -11.63 37.71 -18.64
N LYS A 304 -12.84 37.70 -18.09
CA LYS A 304 -13.25 36.78 -17.04
C LYS A 304 -14.60 36.18 -17.34
N ILE A 305 -14.77 34.93 -16.98
CA ILE A 305 -16.00 34.16 -17.15
C ILE A 305 -16.93 34.45 -15.97
N PRO A 306 -18.18 34.90 -16.20
CA PRO A 306 -19.11 35.14 -15.13
C PRO A 306 -19.61 33.84 -14.52
N TYR A 307 -19.85 33.84 -13.21
CA TYR A 307 -20.56 32.75 -12.53
C TYR A 307 -21.59 33.29 -11.53
N LEU A 308 -22.70 32.59 -11.44
CA LEU A 308 -23.79 32.91 -10.52
C LEU A 308 -24.11 31.70 -9.65
N VAL A 309 -24.13 31.89 -8.34
CA VAL A 309 -24.61 30.88 -7.39
C VAL A 309 -26.13 30.93 -7.36
N GLN A 310 -26.78 29.86 -7.78
CA GLN A 310 -28.23 29.79 -7.96
C GLN A 310 -28.95 29.26 -6.71
N GLU A 311 -28.63 28.05 -6.30
CA GLU A 311 -29.31 27.35 -5.21
C GLU A 311 -28.32 26.66 -4.28
N ASN A 312 -28.69 26.57 -3.00
CA ASN A 312 -27.98 25.81 -1.98
C ASN A 312 -28.90 24.71 -1.46
N PHE A 313 -28.34 23.53 -1.21
CA PHE A 313 -29.04 22.37 -0.69
C PHE A 313 -28.06 21.42 0.00
N CYS A 314 -28.58 20.44 0.73
CA CYS A 314 -27.77 19.50 1.49
C CYS A 314 -27.34 18.29 0.63
N GLY A 315 -26.19 17.70 0.91
CA GLY A 315 -25.67 16.56 0.15
C GLY A 315 -26.61 15.35 0.08
N LYS A 316 -27.46 15.15 1.10
CA LYS A 316 -28.50 14.10 1.07
C LYS A 316 -29.47 14.25 -0.11
N ASP A 317 -29.68 15.48 -0.61
CA ASP A 317 -30.59 15.77 -1.69
C ASP A 317 -30.03 15.39 -3.07
N LEU A 318 -28.71 15.05 -3.13
CA LEU A 318 -28.03 14.57 -4.32
C LEU A 318 -28.05 13.04 -4.43
N LEU A 319 -28.42 12.30 -3.40
CA LEU A 319 -28.33 10.84 -3.38
C LEU A 319 -29.21 10.23 -4.47
N ASN A 320 -28.62 9.21 -5.14
CA ASN A 320 -29.21 8.48 -6.26
C ASN A 320 -29.43 9.28 -7.55
N ILE A 321 -28.97 10.54 -7.64
CA ILE A 321 -28.87 11.21 -8.93
C ILE A 321 -27.93 10.38 -9.82
N ARG A 322 -28.38 10.09 -11.03
CA ARG A 322 -27.62 9.34 -12.04
C ARG A 322 -26.90 10.29 -12.97
N TYR A 323 -25.78 9.84 -13.51
CA TYR A 323 -24.99 10.59 -14.47
C TYR A 323 -24.51 9.71 -15.63
N GLU A 324 -24.17 10.33 -16.76
CA GLU A 324 -23.58 9.62 -17.92
C GLU A 324 -22.16 9.17 -17.60
N GLN A 325 -21.78 7.94 -18.01
CA GLN A 325 -20.41 7.45 -17.89
C GLN A 325 -19.42 8.46 -18.46
N LEU A 326 -18.38 8.79 -17.71
CA LEU A 326 -17.42 9.83 -18.10
C LEU A 326 -16.54 9.41 -19.28
N TRP A 327 -16.06 8.17 -19.29
CA TRP A 327 -15.19 7.63 -20.31
C TRP A 327 -15.94 6.65 -21.20
N ASP A 328 -16.30 7.09 -22.40
CA ASP A 328 -17.17 6.38 -23.33
C ASP A 328 -16.55 5.14 -24.01
N GLU A 329 -15.20 5.01 -23.98
CA GLU A 329 -14.51 3.79 -24.43
C GLU A 329 -14.42 2.72 -23.34
N ALA A 330 -14.68 3.04 -22.08
CA ALA A 330 -14.69 2.05 -21.02
C ALA A 330 -15.97 1.21 -21.09
N PRO A 331 -15.88 -0.10 -20.90
CA PRO A 331 -17.05 -0.97 -20.85
C PRO A 331 -17.92 -0.64 -19.62
N LEU A 332 -19.13 -1.13 -19.62
CA LEU A 332 -19.96 -1.13 -18.41
C LEU A 332 -19.50 -2.21 -17.43
N PRO A 333 -19.74 -2.06 -16.13
CA PRO A 333 -19.49 -3.14 -15.17
C PRO A 333 -20.23 -4.42 -15.57
N ASN A 334 -19.56 -5.58 -15.45
CA ASN A 334 -20.18 -6.87 -15.78
C ASN A 334 -21.31 -7.23 -14.82
N ASP A 335 -21.13 -6.93 -13.53
CA ASP A 335 -22.14 -7.21 -12.50
C ASP A 335 -23.00 -5.97 -12.26
N ASN A 336 -24.32 -6.14 -12.33
CA ASN A 336 -25.31 -5.10 -11.99
C ASN A 336 -24.99 -3.70 -12.58
N PRO A 337 -24.77 -3.55 -13.90
CA PRO A 337 -24.37 -2.27 -14.51
C PRO A 337 -25.38 -1.13 -14.24
N ASN A 338 -26.63 -1.48 -13.98
CA ASN A 338 -27.68 -0.52 -13.66
C ASN A 338 -27.50 0.14 -12.28
N ASP A 339 -26.68 -0.41 -11.39
CA ASP A 339 -26.41 0.16 -10.08
C ASP A 339 -25.21 1.11 -10.09
N ALA A 340 -24.45 1.16 -11.19
CA ALA A 340 -23.35 2.11 -11.40
C ALA A 340 -23.83 3.52 -11.77
N PHE A 341 -22.90 4.46 -11.82
CA PHE A 341 -23.06 5.84 -12.30
C PHE A 341 -24.15 6.63 -11.58
N ARG A 342 -24.10 6.60 -10.26
CA ARG A 342 -24.98 7.38 -9.37
C ARG A 342 -24.23 7.99 -8.19
N VAL A 343 -24.86 8.99 -7.58
CA VAL A 343 -24.35 9.65 -6.38
C VAL A 343 -24.69 8.82 -5.15
N ILE A 344 -23.68 8.59 -4.30
CA ILE A 344 -23.77 7.87 -3.02
C ILE A 344 -23.24 8.72 -1.87
N GLU A 345 -23.54 8.34 -0.64
CA GLU A 345 -23.04 9.03 0.56
C GLU A 345 -21.71 8.42 1.05
N GLY A 346 -20.86 9.25 1.68
CA GLY A 346 -19.64 8.81 2.35
C GLY A 346 -19.17 9.79 3.41
N ASP A 347 -18.84 9.29 4.60
CA ASP A 347 -18.45 10.11 5.77
C ASP A 347 -17.03 10.70 5.63
N PHE A 348 -16.22 10.21 4.69
CA PHE A 348 -14.84 10.65 4.48
C PHE A 348 -14.72 11.89 3.58
N VAL A 349 -15.83 12.35 2.99
CA VAL A 349 -15.82 13.54 2.12
C VAL A 349 -15.59 14.79 2.97
N THR A 350 -14.63 15.61 2.55
CA THR A 350 -14.27 16.87 3.22
C THR A 350 -14.44 18.07 2.28
N THR A 351 -14.40 19.27 2.86
CA THR A 351 -14.39 20.57 2.14
C THR A 351 -13.06 21.29 2.28
N GLU A 352 -11.95 20.55 2.51
CA GLU A 352 -10.62 21.15 2.61
C GLU A 352 -10.03 21.43 1.23
N ASP A 353 -10.17 20.49 0.30
CA ASP A 353 -9.67 20.58 -1.07
C ASP A 353 -10.67 20.00 -2.11
N GLY A 354 -10.39 20.28 -3.39
CA GLY A 354 -11.17 19.75 -4.51
C GLY A 354 -12.52 20.44 -4.69
N THR A 355 -13.59 19.65 -4.82
CA THR A 355 -14.95 20.11 -5.06
C THR A 355 -15.96 19.69 -4.00
N GLY A 356 -15.51 18.96 -2.96
CA GLY A 356 -16.40 18.36 -1.96
C GLY A 356 -17.23 17.18 -2.50
N ILE A 357 -16.87 16.67 -3.69
CA ILE A 357 -17.46 15.47 -4.29
C ILE A 357 -16.30 14.60 -4.77
N VAL A 358 -16.29 13.35 -4.32
CA VAL A 358 -15.21 12.41 -4.61
C VAL A 358 -15.59 11.52 -5.79
N HIS A 359 -14.73 11.50 -6.81
CA HIS A 359 -14.74 10.49 -7.86
C HIS A 359 -14.44 9.12 -7.24
N THR A 360 -15.32 8.15 -7.44
CA THR A 360 -15.24 6.83 -6.80
C THR A 360 -14.97 5.76 -7.85
N ALA A 361 -13.78 5.13 -7.73
CA ALA A 361 -13.35 4.00 -8.54
C ALA A 361 -13.03 2.79 -7.63
N PRO A 362 -14.00 1.91 -7.35
CA PRO A 362 -13.85 0.82 -6.37
C PRO A 362 -12.72 -0.17 -6.67
N THR A 363 -12.18 -0.17 -7.89
CA THR A 363 -11.03 -1.00 -8.28
C THR A 363 -9.68 -0.44 -7.86
N PHE A 364 -9.57 0.89 -7.57
CA PHE A 364 -8.27 1.54 -7.35
C PHE A 364 -8.21 2.42 -6.09
N GLY A 365 -9.28 2.45 -5.29
CA GLY A 365 -9.34 3.15 -4.01
C GLY A 365 -9.86 2.25 -2.90
N ALA A 366 -9.16 2.19 -1.75
CA ALA A 366 -9.59 1.37 -0.62
C ALA A 366 -10.87 1.94 0.04
N ASP A 367 -10.94 3.26 0.21
CA ASP A 367 -12.14 3.93 0.72
C ASP A 367 -13.27 3.89 -0.32
N ASP A 368 -12.95 4.00 -1.62
CA ASP A 368 -13.88 3.85 -2.72
C ASP A 368 -14.54 2.47 -2.72
N ALA A 369 -13.74 1.41 -2.58
CA ALA A 369 -14.27 0.04 -2.50
C ALA A 369 -15.16 -0.17 -1.27
N LYS A 370 -14.79 0.43 -0.13
CA LYS A 370 -15.56 0.36 1.11
C LYS A 370 -16.91 1.04 0.97
N VAL A 371 -16.94 2.29 0.51
CA VAL A 371 -18.18 3.07 0.37
C VAL A 371 -19.08 2.49 -0.70
N ALA A 372 -18.52 2.00 -1.80
CA ALA A 372 -19.27 1.32 -2.87
C ALA A 372 -20.00 0.07 -2.36
N LYS A 373 -19.34 -0.71 -1.51
CA LYS A 373 -19.93 -1.91 -0.89
C LYS A 373 -21.03 -1.57 0.12
N LEU A 374 -20.93 -0.45 0.82
CA LEU A 374 -21.92 -0.01 1.81
C LEU A 374 -23.13 0.67 1.19
N ALA A 375 -23.04 1.14 -0.04
CA ALA A 375 -24.17 1.75 -0.77
C ALA A 375 -25.34 0.75 -0.94
N ILE A 376 -26.55 1.27 -1.02
CA ILE A 376 -27.78 0.46 -1.20
C ILE A 376 -28.51 0.91 -2.48
N PRO A 377 -28.59 0.04 -3.52
CA PRO A 377 -27.81 -1.21 -3.70
C PRO A 377 -26.31 -0.95 -3.76
N PRO A 378 -25.43 -1.97 -3.59
CA PRO A 378 -23.98 -1.77 -3.71
C PRO A 378 -23.59 -1.28 -5.11
N ILE A 379 -22.55 -0.43 -5.17
CA ILE A 379 -21.97 0.01 -6.44
C ILE A 379 -21.02 -1.08 -6.97
N PRO A 380 -21.21 -1.53 -8.21
CA PRO A 380 -20.29 -2.49 -8.82
C PRO A 380 -18.93 -1.87 -9.13
N ALA A 381 -17.87 -2.65 -8.96
CA ALA A 381 -16.56 -2.31 -9.49
C ALA A 381 -16.54 -2.49 -11.02
N LEU A 382 -15.79 -1.65 -11.72
CA LEU A 382 -15.63 -1.79 -13.17
C LEU A 382 -14.55 -2.84 -13.43
N LEU A 383 -14.97 -4.06 -13.76
CA LEU A 383 -14.15 -5.19 -14.14
C LEU A 383 -14.53 -5.65 -15.54
N ILE A 384 -13.55 -6.21 -16.26
CA ILE A 384 -13.74 -6.79 -17.59
C ILE A 384 -13.34 -8.27 -17.59
N GLU A 385 -13.82 -9.05 -18.53
CA GLU A 385 -13.35 -10.43 -18.72
C GLU A 385 -12.04 -10.43 -19.51
N ASP A 386 -11.03 -11.12 -18.98
CA ASP A 386 -9.80 -11.40 -19.70
C ASP A 386 -9.94 -12.62 -20.65
N GLU A 387 -8.84 -12.98 -21.33
CA GLU A 387 -8.78 -14.11 -22.24
C GLU A 387 -9.13 -15.46 -21.56
N ASN A 388 -8.99 -15.55 -20.23
CA ASN A 388 -9.32 -16.71 -19.40
C ASN A 388 -10.72 -16.63 -18.79
N LYS A 389 -11.53 -15.65 -19.18
CA LYS A 389 -12.87 -15.36 -18.62
C LYS A 389 -12.84 -15.02 -17.13
N GLN A 390 -11.74 -14.44 -16.65
CA GLN A 390 -11.63 -13.94 -15.30
C GLN A 390 -11.93 -12.45 -15.26
N LEU A 391 -12.67 -12.02 -14.25
CA LEU A 391 -12.94 -10.60 -14.03
C LEU A 391 -11.69 -9.89 -13.52
N VAL A 392 -11.21 -8.93 -14.28
CA VAL A 392 -9.98 -8.18 -14.01
C VAL A 392 -10.19 -6.68 -14.15
N PRO A 393 -9.40 -5.83 -13.45
CA PRO A 393 -9.45 -4.38 -13.61
C PRO A 393 -9.01 -3.92 -15.00
N LEU A 394 -9.35 -2.68 -15.36
CA LEU A 394 -8.90 -2.03 -16.62
C LEU A 394 -7.38 -1.84 -16.72
N VAL A 395 -6.69 -1.85 -15.61
CA VAL A 395 -5.21 -1.77 -15.53
C VAL A 395 -4.69 -3.13 -15.12
N ASP A 396 -3.61 -3.60 -15.75
CA ASP A 396 -2.98 -4.88 -15.43
C ASP A 396 -1.97 -4.77 -14.27
N LEU A 397 -1.35 -5.89 -13.90
CA LEU A 397 -0.36 -5.96 -12.83
C LEU A 397 0.96 -5.23 -13.15
N GLN A 398 1.25 -4.95 -14.42
CA GLN A 398 2.38 -4.14 -14.84
C GLN A 398 2.10 -2.64 -14.76
N GLY A 399 0.84 -2.25 -14.48
CA GLY A 399 0.39 -0.86 -14.46
C GLY A 399 0.07 -0.32 -15.85
N LYS A 400 -0.30 -1.18 -16.80
CA LYS A 400 -0.75 -0.82 -18.15
C LYS A 400 -2.26 -0.89 -18.25
N PHE A 401 -2.86 0.02 -18.98
CA PHE A 401 -4.22 -0.17 -19.43
C PHE A 401 -4.34 -1.38 -20.34
N ARG A 402 -5.38 -2.18 -20.12
CA ARG A 402 -5.71 -3.32 -20.99
C ARG A 402 -6.18 -2.84 -22.35
N LYS A 403 -6.00 -3.67 -23.38
CA LYS A 403 -6.30 -3.33 -24.79
C LYS A 403 -7.76 -2.92 -25.02
N GLU A 404 -8.65 -3.41 -24.18
CA GLU A 404 -10.09 -3.16 -24.20
C GLU A 404 -10.44 -1.69 -23.93
N LEU A 405 -9.50 -0.90 -23.40
CA LEU A 405 -9.70 0.54 -23.17
C LEU A 405 -9.35 1.41 -24.42
N GLY A 406 -9.37 0.84 -25.61
CA GLY A 406 -9.25 1.58 -26.86
C GLY A 406 -8.00 2.46 -26.94
N SER A 407 -8.17 3.77 -27.00
CA SER A 407 -7.08 4.75 -27.20
C SER A 407 -6.01 4.76 -26.10
N LEU A 408 -6.34 4.31 -24.90
CA LEU A 408 -5.41 4.20 -23.77
C LEU A 408 -4.79 2.80 -23.65
N GLY A 409 -5.30 1.81 -24.38
CA GLY A 409 -4.85 0.42 -24.31
C GLY A 409 -3.35 0.26 -24.53
N GLY A 410 -2.70 -0.51 -23.66
CA GLY A 410 -1.25 -0.79 -23.70
C GLY A 410 -0.36 0.29 -23.12
N LYS A 411 -0.89 1.46 -22.73
CA LYS A 411 -0.12 2.55 -22.11
C LYS A 411 0.00 2.35 -20.61
N PHE A 412 1.16 2.69 -20.04
CA PHE A 412 1.33 2.72 -18.60
C PHE A 412 0.59 3.90 -17.96
N VAL A 413 -0.02 3.67 -16.81
CA VAL A 413 -0.74 4.72 -16.05
C VAL A 413 0.18 5.75 -15.40
N LYS A 414 1.48 5.43 -15.23
CA LYS A 414 2.52 6.32 -14.75
C LYS A 414 3.75 6.24 -15.64
N ASN A 415 4.36 7.39 -15.94
CA ASN A 415 5.56 7.46 -16.80
C ASN A 415 6.76 6.72 -16.22
N GLU A 416 6.84 6.64 -14.89
CA GLU A 416 7.92 5.99 -14.15
C GLU A 416 7.98 4.46 -14.36
N TYR A 417 6.99 3.86 -15.02
CA TYR A 417 6.97 2.43 -15.36
C TYR A 417 7.59 2.14 -16.72
N TYR A 418 7.74 3.15 -17.60
CA TYR A 418 8.48 3.01 -18.84
C TYR A 418 9.99 2.88 -18.58
N ASP A 419 10.70 2.26 -19.53
CA ASP A 419 12.15 2.37 -19.58
C ASP A 419 12.55 3.76 -20.11
N ASP A 420 13.73 4.25 -19.72
CA ASP A 420 14.13 5.65 -19.91
C ASP A 420 14.05 6.13 -21.38
N ASN A 421 14.24 5.24 -22.34
CA ASN A 421 14.18 5.56 -23.78
C ASN A 421 12.76 5.55 -24.38
N ASP A 422 11.78 5.01 -23.64
CA ASP A 422 10.42 4.78 -24.12
C ASP A 422 9.39 5.70 -23.47
N ILE A 423 9.84 6.63 -22.62
CA ILE A 423 8.96 7.57 -21.93
C ILE A 423 8.23 8.46 -22.94
N PRO A 424 6.88 8.44 -23.00
CA PRO A 424 6.13 9.26 -23.91
C PRO A 424 6.21 10.74 -23.56
N GLN A 425 6.09 11.62 -24.55
CA GLN A 425 6.08 13.09 -24.34
C GLN A 425 4.91 13.55 -23.47
N LYS A 426 3.78 12.85 -23.52
CA LYS A 426 2.60 13.13 -22.72
C LYS A 426 2.29 11.91 -21.87
N SER A 427 2.13 12.13 -20.56
CA SER A 427 1.63 11.07 -19.67
C SER A 427 0.16 10.76 -19.99
N VAL A 428 -0.28 9.58 -19.58
CA VAL A 428 -1.69 9.18 -19.67
C VAL A 428 -2.62 10.19 -18.99
N ASP A 429 -2.24 10.74 -17.84
CA ASP A 429 -3.02 11.77 -17.14
C ASP A 429 -3.22 13.02 -18.00
N VAL A 430 -2.19 13.43 -18.76
CA VAL A 430 -2.26 14.57 -19.69
C VAL A 430 -3.16 14.24 -20.90
N GLU A 431 -3.07 13.03 -21.45
CA GLU A 431 -3.92 12.61 -22.58
C GLU A 431 -5.41 12.58 -22.17
N ILE A 432 -5.70 12.02 -20.99
CA ILE A 432 -7.06 12.03 -20.43
C ILE A 432 -7.56 13.46 -20.25
N ALA A 433 -6.74 14.34 -19.67
CA ALA A 433 -7.11 15.73 -19.47
C ALA A 433 -7.41 16.47 -20.79
N ILE A 434 -6.62 16.23 -21.85
CA ILE A 434 -6.84 16.83 -23.17
C ILE A 434 -8.19 16.36 -23.72
N ARG A 435 -8.45 15.05 -23.75
CA ARG A 435 -9.70 14.50 -24.26
C ARG A 435 -10.93 15.01 -23.51
N LEU A 436 -10.86 15.07 -22.18
CA LEU A 436 -11.95 15.61 -21.36
C LEU A 436 -12.21 17.10 -21.63
N LYS A 437 -11.17 17.89 -21.91
CA LYS A 437 -11.34 19.30 -22.35
C LYS A 437 -12.09 19.39 -23.66
N GLU A 438 -11.68 18.63 -24.68
CA GLU A 438 -12.28 18.62 -26.02
C GLU A 438 -13.77 18.19 -25.99
N GLN A 439 -14.09 17.24 -25.10
CA GLN A 439 -15.44 16.71 -24.93
C GLN A 439 -16.34 17.54 -24.01
N ASN A 440 -15.91 18.69 -23.51
CA ASN A 440 -16.62 19.47 -22.47
C ASN A 440 -16.91 18.65 -21.21
N ARG A 441 -15.95 17.80 -20.82
CA ARG A 441 -16.01 16.94 -19.62
C ARG A 441 -14.93 17.28 -18.58
N ALA A 442 -14.11 18.33 -18.82
CA ALA A 442 -13.19 18.90 -17.84
C ALA A 442 -13.61 20.34 -17.50
N PHE A 443 -13.77 20.64 -16.23
CA PHE A 443 -14.00 22.00 -15.73
C PHE A 443 -12.68 22.74 -15.51
N LYS A 444 -11.70 22.09 -14.87
CA LYS A 444 -10.38 22.65 -14.60
C LYS A 444 -9.30 21.57 -14.71
N VAL A 445 -8.16 21.96 -15.26
CA VAL A 445 -6.95 21.10 -15.32
C VAL A 445 -5.78 21.94 -14.87
N GLU A 446 -5.03 21.48 -13.89
CA GLU A 446 -3.90 22.19 -13.31
C GLU A 446 -2.81 21.24 -12.84
N LYS A 447 -1.61 21.77 -12.58
CA LYS A 447 -0.56 21.05 -11.88
C LYS A 447 -0.77 21.21 -10.37
N TYR A 448 -0.64 20.11 -9.65
CA TYR A 448 -0.80 20.09 -8.20
C TYR A 448 0.33 19.28 -7.56
N VAL A 449 0.93 19.86 -6.54
CA VAL A 449 1.98 19.19 -5.77
C VAL A 449 1.34 18.49 -4.58
N HIS A 450 1.54 17.19 -4.50
CA HIS A 450 1.03 16.38 -3.41
C HIS A 450 1.99 15.25 -3.06
N SER A 451 1.82 14.69 -1.88
CA SER A 451 2.60 13.54 -1.42
C SER A 451 2.06 12.25 -2.02
N TYR A 452 2.92 11.47 -2.70
CA TYR A 452 2.57 10.21 -3.36
C TYR A 452 3.46 9.06 -2.86
N PRO A 453 2.91 7.88 -2.57
CA PRO A 453 3.69 6.75 -2.09
C PRO A 453 4.45 6.03 -3.20
N ASN A 454 5.74 5.78 -2.94
CA ASN A 454 6.61 4.97 -3.78
C ASN A 454 6.99 3.66 -3.09
N CYS A 455 7.34 2.66 -3.85
CA CYS A 455 7.91 1.44 -3.32
C CYS A 455 9.32 1.71 -2.78
N TRP A 456 9.54 1.49 -1.49
CA TRP A 456 10.79 1.75 -0.77
C TRP A 456 12.03 1.02 -1.34
N ARG A 457 11.83 0.06 -2.24
CA ARG A 457 12.92 -0.72 -2.87
C ARG A 457 13.17 -0.36 -4.32
N THR A 458 12.16 0.10 -5.04
CA THR A 458 12.29 0.40 -6.48
C THR A 458 12.24 1.89 -6.76
N ASP A 459 11.92 2.73 -5.76
CA ASP A 459 11.68 4.17 -5.90
C ASP A 459 10.65 4.53 -6.99
N LYS A 460 9.76 3.58 -7.33
CA LYS A 460 8.71 3.77 -8.34
C LYS A 460 7.36 3.89 -7.65
N PRO A 461 6.42 4.67 -8.22
CA PRO A 461 5.07 4.83 -7.69
C PRO A 461 4.39 3.48 -7.43
N ILE A 462 3.53 3.42 -6.43
CA ILE A 462 2.65 2.27 -6.20
C ILE A 462 1.27 2.56 -6.77
N LEU A 463 0.47 1.51 -6.94
CA LEU A 463 -0.96 1.59 -7.20
C LEU A 463 -1.72 0.99 -6.02
N TYR A 464 -2.91 1.49 -5.74
CA TYR A 464 -3.88 0.71 -4.97
C TYR A 464 -4.57 -0.22 -5.94
N TYR A 465 -4.48 -1.54 -5.69
CA TYR A 465 -4.86 -2.56 -6.66
C TYR A 465 -5.64 -3.71 -5.99
N PRO A 466 -6.67 -4.23 -6.65
CA PRO A 466 -7.43 -5.37 -6.15
C PRO A 466 -6.61 -6.65 -6.27
N LEU A 467 -6.35 -7.29 -5.14
CA LEU A 467 -5.62 -8.55 -5.09
C LEU A 467 -6.40 -9.60 -4.31
N ASP A 468 -6.51 -10.78 -4.92
CA ASP A 468 -6.93 -11.99 -4.25
C ASP A 468 -5.80 -12.44 -3.30
N SER A 469 -6.09 -12.52 -2.02
CA SER A 469 -5.07 -12.81 -1.02
C SER A 469 -5.61 -13.67 0.12
N TRP A 470 -4.70 -14.37 0.80
CA TRP A 470 -4.99 -15.04 2.05
C TRP A 470 -4.69 -14.11 3.23
N PHE A 471 -5.62 -14.05 4.16
CA PHE A 471 -5.57 -13.17 5.33
C PHE A 471 -5.64 -13.95 6.62
N ILE A 472 -4.94 -13.43 7.65
CA ILE A 472 -5.23 -13.78 9.04
C ILE A 472 -6.20 -12.72 9.61
N LYS A 473 -7.31 -13.17 10.19
CA LYS A 473 -8.35 -12.33 10.78
C LYS A 473 -7.90 -11.75 12.13
N VAL A 474 -6.94 -10.83 12.08
CA VAL A 474 -6.36 -10.18 13.27
C VAL A 474 -7.40 -9.34 14.00
N THR A 475 -8.31 -8.72 13.23
CA THR A 475 -9.39 -7.88 13.78
C THR A 475 -10.26 -8.62 14.78
N ASP A 476 -10.45 -9.95 14.63
CA ASP A 476 -11.20 -10.80 15.54
C ASP A 476 -10.56 -10.93 16.95
N LYS A 477 -9.26 -10.70 17.05
CA LYS A 477 -8.48 -10.81 18.28
C LYS A 477 -7.88 -9.48 18.74
N LYS A 478 -8.18 -8.38 18.06
CA LYS A 478 -7.56 -7.08 18.27
C LYS A 478 -7.67 -6.58 19.72
N GLU A 479 -8.84 -6.63 20.30
CA GLU A 479 -9.07 -6.21 21.68
C GLU A 479 -8.22 -7.01 22.67
N ARG A 480 -8.18 -8.34 22.48
CA ARG A 480 -7.36 -9.22 23.32
C ARG A 480 -5.86 -8.95 23.15
N LEU A 481 -5.40 -8.65 21.95
CA LEU A 481 -4.00 -8.27 21.71
C LEU A 481 -3.64 -6.96 22.41
N VAL A 482 -4.53 -5.96 22.40
CA VAL A 482 -4.35 -4.70 23.12
C VAL A 482 -4.28 -4.93 24.64
N GLU A 483 -5.14 -5.78 25.20
CA GLU A 483 -5.08 -6.16 26.62
C GLU A 483 -3.76 -6.82 26.99
N LEU A 484 -3.34 -7.83 26.20
CA LEU A 484 -2.09 -8.56 26.43
C LEU A 484 -0.86 -7.66 26.31
N ASN A 485 -0.88 -6.68 25.41
CA ASN A 485 0.20 -5.70 25.27
C ASN A 485 0.45 -4.93 26.59
N LYS A 486 -0.58 -4.64 27.35
CA LYS A 486 -0.48 -3.95 28.65
C LYS A 486 0.23 -4.80 29.72
N THR A 487 0.30 -6.12 29.55
CA THR A 487 0.99 -7.02 30.48
C THR A 487 2.49 -7.13 30.21
N ILE A 488 2.98 -6.61 29.09
CA ILE A 488 4.40 -6.67 28.69
C ILE A 488 5.19 -5.59 29.42
N ASN A 489 6.34 -5.98 29.97
CA ASN A 489 7.28 -5.03 30.57
C ASN A 489 8.17 -4.38 29.52
N TRP A 490 7.60 -3.43 28.79
CA TRP A 490 8.29 -2.70 27.72
C TRP A 490 9.47 -1.85 28.23
N LYS A 491 10.58 -1.86 27.48
CA LYS A 491 11.76 -1.01 27.73
C LYS A 491 12.22 -0.37 26.40
N PRO A 492 11.96 0.91 26.19
CA PRO A 492 11.24 1.86 27.04
C PRO A 492 9.73 1.61 27.04
N LYS A 493 9.04 2.05 28.10
CA LYS A 493 7.58 1.90 28.26
C LYS A 493 6.79 2.54 27.12
N SER A 494 7.27 3.67 26.60
CA SER A 494 6.67 4.41 25.48
C SER A 494 6.54 3.57 24.19
N THR A 495 7.34 2.53 24.00
CA THR A 495 7.20 1.62 22.84
C THR A 495 5.86 0.88 22.88
N GLY A 496 5.49 0.35 24.05
CA GLY A 496 4.25 -0.40 24.21
C GLY A 496 3.00 0.46 24.28
N GLU A 497 3.07 1.63 24.95
CA GLU A 497 1.95 2.56 25.08
C GLU A 497 1.77 3.45 23.84
N GLY A 498 2.85 3.76 23.13
CA GLY A 498 2.87 4.59 21.93
C GLY A 498 2.77 3.77 20.65
N ARG A 499 3.90 3.67 19.91
CA ARG A 499 3.92 3.12 18.55
C ARG A 499 3.29 1.73 18.42
N PHE A 500 3.67 0.78 19.27
CA PHE A 500 3.15 -0.59 19.17
C PHE A 500 1.70 -0.69 19.64
N GLY A 501 1.33 -0.01 20.73
CA GLY A 501 -0.05 0.03 21.22
C GLY A 501 -1.01 0.65 20.20
N ASN A 502 -0.62 1.77 19.59
CA ASN A 502 -1.40 2.42 18.54
C ASN A 502 -1.53 1.53 17.30
N TRP A 503 -0.46 0.82 16.91
CA TRP A 503 -0.51 -0.12 15.81
C TRP A 503 -1.50 -1.28 16.08
N LEU A 504 -1.49 -1.85 17.28
CA LEU A 504 -2.45 -2.89 17.67
C LEU A 504 -3.89 -2.38 17.68
N ALA A 505 -4.13 -1.19 18.23
CA ALA A 505 -5.47 -0.59 18.31
C ALA A 505 -6.07 -0.33 16.92
N ASN A 506 -5.23 -0.08 15.91
CA ASN A 506 -5.62 0.17 14.53
C ASN A 506 -5.31 -1.01 13.59
N ALA A 507 -5.02 -2.21 14.15
CA ALA A 507 -4.66 -3.36 13.34
C ALA A 507 -5.82 -3.79 12.43
N ASN A 508 -5.47 -4.03 11.16
CA ASN A 508 -6.32 -4.65 10.15
C ASN A 508 -5.95 -6.14 10.00
N ASP A 509 -6.76 -6.88 9.24
CA ASP A 509 -6.44 -8.26 8.93
C ASP A 509 -5.12 -8.35 8.16
N TRP A 510 -4.30 -9.33 8.52
CA TRP A 510 -2.95 -9.46 7.98
C TRP A 510 -2.95 -10.20 6.66
N ASN A 511 -2.58 -9.52 5.58
CA ASN A 511 -2.35 -10.14 4.28
C ASN A 511 -1.07 -10.99 4.29
N LEU A 512 -1.21 -12.29 4.06
CA LEU A 512 -0.10 -13.24 3.98
C LEU A 512 0.46 -13.37 2.56
N SER A 513 -0.37 -13.14 1.54
CA SER A 513 0.01 -13.40 0.16
C SER A 513 1.07 -12.42 -0.35
N ARG A 514 2.09 -12.97 -1.03
CA ARG A 514 3.08 -12.23 -1.81
C ARG A 514 3.24 -12.96 -3.14
N SER A 515 3.10 -12.23 -4.23
CA SER A 515 3.21 -12.79 -5.59
C SER A 515 4.68 -12.92 -6.01
N ARG A 516 5.46 -13.65 -5.23
CA ARG A 516 6.92 -13.81 -5.42
C ARG A 516 7.31 -15.28 -5.27
N PHE A 517 8.53 -15.64 -5.69
CA PHE A 517 9.00 -17.03 -5.76
C PHE A 517 9.93 -17.44 -4.62
N TRP A 518 10.63 -16.49 -3.98
CA TRP A 518 11.55 -16.74 -2.87
C TRP A 518 10.91 -16.41 -1.53
N GLY A 519 10.24 -17.40 -0.95
CA GLY A 519 9.53 -17.26 0.33
C GLY A 519 9.03 -18.62 0.83
N ILE A 520 8.34 -18.60 1.97
CA ILE A 520 7.65 -19.78 2.49
C ILE A 520 6.32 -19.91 1.73
N PRO A 521 6.09 -20.99 0.96
CA PRO A 521 4.82 -21.20 0.30
C PRO A 521 3.70 -21.41 1.34
N LEU A 522 2.51 -20.90 1.06
CA LEU A 522 1.35 -21.16 1.91
C LEU A 522 0.94 -22.64 1.78
N PRO A 523 0.72 -23.36 2.90
CA PRO A 523 0.39 -24.78 2.88
C PRO A 523 -1.08 -25.05 2.55
N ILE A 524 -1.60 -24.37 1.53
CA ILE A 524 -3.04 -24.38 1.19
C ILE A 524 -3.22 -24.97 -0.20
N TRP A 525 -3.91 -26.09 -0.28
CA TRP A 525 -4.29 -26.76 -1.52
C TRP A 525 -5.78 -26.63 -1.76
N LYS A 526 -6.16 -26.35 -2.98
CA LYS A 526 -7.55 -26.30 -3.43
C LYS A 526 -7.78 -27.33 -4.52
N SER A 527 -8.94 -27.97 -4.51
CA SER A 527 -9.39 -28.80 -5.62
C SER A 527 -9.57 -27.95 -6.90
N SER A 528 -9.49 -28.58 -8.08
CA SER A 528 -9.64 -27.89 -9.37
C SER A 528 -11.00 -27.20 -9.52
N ASP A 529 -12.06 -27.75 -8.89
CA ASP A 529 -13.39 -27.14 -8.84
C ASP A 529 -13.56 -26.13 -7.68
N SER A 530 -12.48 -25.86 -6.93
CA SER A 530 -12.42 -24.93 -5.78
C SER A 530 -13.40 -25.23 -4.63
N LYS A 531 -13.99 -26.43 -4.57
CA LYS A 531 -14.95 -26.82 -3.52
C LYS A 531 -14.27 -27.29 -2.23
N GLU A 532 -13.11 -27.90 -2.37
CA GLU A 532 -12.35 -28.40 -1.23
C GLU A 532 -11.07 -27.61 -1.01
N THR A 533 -10.75 -27.35 0.25
CA THR A 533 -9.50 -26.69 0.66
C THR A 533 -8.86 -27.48 1.78
N ILE A 534 -7.59 -27.84 1.62
CA ILE A 534 -6.80 -28.57 2.61
C ILE A 534 -5.60 -27.71 3.01
N VAL A 535 -5.35 -27.59 4.31
CA VAL A 535 -4.16 -26.95 4.87
C VAL A 535 -3.30 -28.02 5.52
N ILE A 536 -2.04 -28.10 5.07
CA ILE A 536 -1.06 -29.07 5.58
C ILE A 536 -0.18 -28.37 6.63
N GLY A 537 0.19 -29.12 7.69
CA GLY A 537 1.07 -28.62 8.74
C GLY A 537 1.19 -29.61 9.89
#